data_7b9fd3b55965ecd610153145e26ca1bf
#
_entry.id   7b9fd3b55965ecd610153145e26ca1bf
#
_cell.length_a   1.000
_cell.length_b   1.000
_cell.length_c   1.000
_cell.angle_alpha   90.00
_cell.angle_beta   90.00
_cell.angle_gamma   90.00
#
_symmetry.space_group_name_H-M   'P 1'
#
loop_
_entity.id
_entity.type
_entity.pdbx_description
1 polymer ?
#
loop_
_entity_poly.entity_id
_entity_poly.type
_entity_poly.pdbx_seq_one_letter_code
_entity_poly.pdbx_strand_id
1 'polypeptide(L)'
;MYDHFHIIKLFNEKLSDLRRDLYREATDGLQKKVLKGTRWLLLMNPENLNEKRNERQRLHEALKLNEPLAVAYYMKEELREFWSWGDGDLAKAFLDDWILRAEYSGIRMLMKFARTLAQHRRGILAYYKYPITTGRLEGINNKIKTMKRQAYGYRDQEFFQLKILAIHETKYALVG
;
A
#
# COMPACT_ATOMS: atom_id res chain seq x y z
N MET A 1 5.56 12.64 -6.45
CA MET A 1 4.16 12.63 -5.98
C MET A 1 3.98 11.39 -5.13
N TYR A 2 3.50 11.53 -3.90
CA TYR A 2 3.16 10.41 -3.02
C TYR A 2 1.68 10.14 -3.20
N ASP A 3 1.34 9.17 -4.05
CA ASP A 3 -0.03 8.75 -4.19
C ASP A 3 -0.41 7.66 -3.18
N HIS A 4 -1.70 7.40 -3.09
CA HIS A 4 -2.31 6.38 -2.25
C HIS A 4 -1.59 5.02 -2.33
N PHE A 5 -1.33 4.55 -3.54
CA PHE A 5 -0.77 3.23 -3.77
C PHE A 5 0.63 3.08 -3.15
N HIS A 6 1.49 4.09 -3.34
CA HIS A 6 2.87 4.05 -2.80
C HIS A 6 2.91 4.12 -1.28
N ILE A 7 2.03 4.92 -0.67
CA ILE A 7 1.96 5.05 0.78
C ILE A 7 1.46 3.76 1.42
N ILE A 8 0.37 3.18 0.92
CA ILE A 8 -0.16 1.92 1.45
C ILE A 8 0.82 0.77 1.21
N LYS A 9 1.48 0.71 0.05
CA LYS A 9 2.53 -0.29 -0.22
C LYS A 9 3.66 -0.19 0.80
N LEU A 10 4.18 1.01 1.04
CA LEU A 10 5.23 1.24 2.03
C LEU A 10 4.77 0.82 3.44
N PHE A 11 3.53 1.15 3.81
CA PHE A 11 2.99 0.72 5.09
C PHE A 11 2.91 -0.81 5.20
N ASN A 12 2.44 -1.48 4.16
CA ASN A 12 2.35 -2.95 4.11
C ASN A 12 3.72 -3.62 4.26
N GLU A 13 4.76 -3.04 3.67
CA GLU A 13 6.14 -3.51 3.86
C GLU A 13 6.56 -3.38 5.34
N LYS A 14 6.29 -2.23 5.96
CA LYS A 14 6.62 -1.98 7.37
C LYS A 14 5.79 -2.84 8.33
N LEU A 15 4.51 -3.08 8.05
CA LEU A 15 3.66 -3.98 8.82
C LEU A 15 4.18 -5.42 8.74
N SER A 16 4.68 -5.84 7.58
CA SER A 16 5.31 -7.15 7.40
C SER A 16 6.60 -7.28 8.20
N ASP A 17 7.38 -6.20 8.32
CA ASP A 17 8.59 -6.15 9.15
C ASP A 17 8.22 -6.27 10.62
N LEU A 18 7.26 -5.48 11.12
CA LEU A 18 6.76 -5.56 12.49
C LEU A 18 6.31 -6.99 12.84
N ARG A 19 5.51 -7.62 11.99
CA ARG A 19 5.09 -9.02 12.19
C ARG A 19 6.28 -9.97 12.30
N ARG A 20 7.33 -9.77 11.49
CA ARG A 20 8.55 -10.62 11.53
C ARG A 20 9.33 -10.42 12.83
N ASP A 21 9.42 -9.20 13.30
CA ASP A 21 10.10 -8.90 14.57
C ASP A 21 9.34 -9.51 15.74
N LEU A 22 8.02 -9.32 15.81
CA LEU A 22 7.16 -9.97 16.81
C LEU A 22 7.25 -11.51 16.76
N TYR A 23 7.36 -12.09 15.57
CA TYR A 23 7.55 -13.55 15.43
C TYR A 23 8.89 -14.01 16.00
N ARG A 24 9.96 -13.22 15.84
CA ARG A 24 11.30 -13.54 16.40
C ARG A 24 11.33 -13.41 17.92
N GLU A 25 10.65 -12.40 18.44
CA GLU A 25 10.58 -12.10 19.87
C GLU A 25 9.63 -13.05 20.63
N ALA A 26 8.64 -13.63 19.95
CA ALA A 26 7.69 -14.54 20.57
C ALA A 26 8.41 -15.76 21.15
N THR A 27 8.13 -16.05 22.41
CA THR A 27 8.63 -17.25 23.13
C THR A 27 7.63 -18.40 23.07
N ASP A 28 6.32 -18.07 22.99
CA ASP A 28 5.24 -19.05 22.94
C ASP A 28 5.04 -19.60 21.51
N GLY A 29 4.91 -20.93 21.43
CA GLY A 29 4.69 -21.65 20.17
C GLY A 29 3.35 -21.32 19.51
N LEU A 30 2.29 -21.03 20.30
CA LEU A 30 0.99 -20.61 19.77
C LEU A 30 1.08 -19.25 19.09
N GLN A 31 1.71 -18.27 19.74
CA GLN A 31 1.94 -16.95 19.15
C GLN A 31 2.73 -17.04 17.84
N LYS A 32 3.79 -17.85 17.80
CA LYS A 32 4.56 -18.09 16.58
C LYS A 32 3.70 -18.66 15.46
N LYS A 33 2.88 -19.67 15.76
CA LYS A 33 1.99 -20.32 14.79
C LYS A 33 0.99 -19.31 14.21
N VAL A 34 0.38 -18.51 15.07
CA VAL A 34 -0.58 -17.47 14.67
C VAL A 34 0.10 -16.41 13.82
N LEU A 35 1.23 -15.84 14.25
CA LEU A 35 1.96 -14.82 13.51
C LEU A 35 2.44 -15.32 12.14
N LYS A 36 2.86 -16.58 12.02
CA LYS A 36 3.26 -17.18 10.76
C LYS A 36 2.11 -17.23 9.75
N GLY A 37 0.91 -17.59 10.19
CA GLY A 37 -0.27 -17.78 9.35
C GLY A 37 -0.98 -16.50 8.91
N THR A 38 -0.62 -15.33 9.47
CA THR A 38 -1.39 -14.09 9.29
C THR A 38 -0.79 -13.09 8.31
N ARG A 39 0.37 -13.39 7.73
CA ARG A 39 1.05 -12.44 6.82
C ARG A 39 0.13 -11.85 5.76
N TRP A 40 -0.57 -12.69 5.02
CA TRP A 40 -1.43 -12.26 3.92
C TRP A 40 -2.72 -11.62 4.40
N LEU A 41 -3.25 -12.07 5.54
CA LEU A 41 -4.46 -11.53 6.15
C LEU A 41 -4.27 -10.06 6.57
N LEU A 42 -3.09 -9.72 7.10
CA LEU A 42 -2.73 -8.35 7.50
C LEU A 42 -2.61 -7.39 6.31
N LEU A 43 -2.25 -7.89 5.13
CA LEU A 43 -2.02 -7.09 3.93
C LEU A 43 -3.27 -6.99 3.05
N MET A 44 -4.20 -7.93 3.21
CA MET A 44 -5.44 -8.01 2.45
C MET A 44 -6.42 -6.93 2.93
N ASN A 45 -7.23 -6.42 2.03
CA ASN A 45 -8.33 -5.55 2.40
C ASN A 45 -9.41 -6.37 3.11
N PRO A 46 -10.06 -5.84 4.17
CA PRO A 46 -11.06 -6.57 4.95
C PRO A 46 -12.22 -7.14 4.12
N GLU A 47 -12.61 -6.45 3.06
CA GLU A 47 -13.65 -6.88 2.13
C GLU A 47 -13.27 -8.11 1.28
N ASN A 48 -11.98 -8.40 1.14
CA ASN A 48 -11.46 -9.51 0.35
C ASN A 48 -11.15 -10.77 1.18
N LEU A 49 -11.39 -10.73 2.49
CA LEU A 49 -11.19 -11.86 3.38
C LEU A 49 -12.21 -12.98 3.09
N ASN A 50 -11.72 -14.19 2.95
CA ASN A 50 -12.54 -15.36 2.60
C ASN A 50 -13.19 -15.97 3.84
N GLU A 51 -14.52 -15.89 3.93
CA GLU A 51 -15.28 -16.44 5.06
C GLU A 51 -15.23 -17.97 5.11
N LYS A 52 -15.21 -18.67 3.96
CA LYS A 52 -15.12 -20.14 3.91
C LYS A 52 -13.79 -20.66 4.48
N ARG A 53 -12.75 -19.83 4.52
CA ARG A 53 -11.43 -20.15 5.09
C ARG A 53 -11.27 -19.61 6.50
N ASN A 54 -12.31 -19.06 7.13
CA ASN A 54 -12.29 -18.41 8.43
C ASN A 54 -11.19 -17.33 8.55
N GLU A 55 -10.90 -16.64 7.46
CA GLU A 55 -9.79 -15.68 7.40
C GLU A 55 -10.01 -14.49 8.32
N ARG A 56 -11.27 -14.02 8.43
CA ARG A 56 -11.64 -12.94 9.34
C ARG A 56 -11.43 -13.32 10.81
N GLN A 57 -11.85 -14.52 11.20
CA GLN A 57 -11.65 -15.02 12.55
C GLN A 57 -10.16 -15.19 12.87
N ARG A 58 -9.40 -15.79 11.97
CA ARG A 58 -7.94 -15.97 12.13
C ARG A 58 -7.21 -14.64 12.26
N LEU A 59 -7.59 -13.63 11.49
CA LEU A 59 -7.05 -12.28 11.61
C LEU A 59 -7.38 -11.69 12.99
N HIS A 60 -8.63 -11.79 13.42
CA HIS A 60 -9.07 -11.28 14.71
C HIS A 60 -8.32 -11.93 15.88
N GLU A 61 -8.14 -13.24 15.86
CA GLU A 61 -7.35 -13.98 16.87
C GLU A 61 -5.90 -13.50 16.92
N ALA A 62 -5.29 -13.26 15.74
CA ALA A 62 -3.93 -12.74 15.66
C ALA A 62 -3.79 -11.35 16.25
N LEU A 63 -4.75 -10.46 15.96
CA LEU A 63 -4.77 -9.11 16.49
C LEU A 63 -4.99 -9.09 18.00
N LYS A 64 -5.84 -9.97 18.55
CA LYS A 64 -6.03 -10.10 20.01
C LYS A 64 -4.77 -10.53 20.77
N LEU A 65 -3.92 -11.34 20.14
CA LEU A 65 -2.71 -11.85 20.77
C LEU A 65 -1.53 -10.87 20.70
N ASN A 66 -1.62 -9.82 19.89
CA ASN A 66 -0.50 -8.91 19.66
C ASN A 66 -0.99 -7.46 19.53
N GLU A 67 -1.01 -6.75 20.64
CA GLU A 67 -1.44 -5.35 20.68
C GLU A 67 -0.70 -4.44 19.70
N PRO A 68 0.66 -4.45 19.58
CA PRO A 68 1.35 -3.63 18.61
C PRO A 68 0.93 -3.91 17.16
N LEU A 69 0.64 -5.18 16.85
CA LEU A 69 0.17 -5.59 15.53
C LEU A 69 -1.26 -5.11 15.27
N ALA A 70 -2.13 -5.16 16.29
CA ALA A 70 -3.49 -4.66 16.20
C ALA A 70 -3.53 -3.15 15.97
N VAL A 71 -2.79 -2.39 16.76
CA VAL A 71 -2.68 -0.93 16.59
C VAL A 71 -2.20 -0.58 15.18
N ALA A 72 -1.13 -1.20 14.72
CA ALA A 72 -0.59 -0.94 13.39
C ALA A 72 -1.56 -1.35 12.26
N TYR A 73 -2.30 -2.45 12.43
CA TYR A 73 -3.30 -2.90 11.46
C TYR A 73 -4.45 -1.90 11.34
N TYR A 74 -5.04 -1.46 12.45
CA TYR A 74 -6.15 -0.52 12.42
C TYR A 74 -5.72 0.86 11.93
N MET A 75 -4.55 1.33 12.29
CA MET A 75 -3.99 2.56 11.74
C MET A 75 -3.73 2.47 10.22
N LYS A 76 -3.41 1.29 9.69
CA LYS A 76 -3.33 1.06 8.23
C LYS A 76 -4.70 1.21 7.58
N GLU A 77 -5.75 0.61 8.16
CA GLU A 77 -7.09 0.68 7.59
C GLU A 77 -7.63 2.12 7.60
N GLU A 78 -7.42 2.86 8.69
CA GLU A 78 -7.75 4.30 8.74
C GLU A 78 -7.02 5.09 7.64
N LEU A 79 -5.71 4.85 7.47
CA LEU A 79 -4.92 5.52 6.44
C LEU A 79 -5.38 5.13 5.03
N ARG A 80 -5.94 3.94 4.84
CA ARG A 80 -6.49 3.50 3.56
C ARG A 80 -7.74 4.30 3.18
N GLU A 81 -8.58 4.63 4.16
CA GLU A 81 -9.80 5.41 3.95
C GLU A 81 -9.52 6.90 3.69
N PHE A 82 -8.36 7.39 4.12
CA PHE A 82 -7.96 8.79 3.97
C PHE A 82 -8.21 9.34 2.56
N TRP A 83 -7.88 8.61 1.50
CA TRP A 83 -8.04 9.09 0.12
C TRP A 83 -9.46 9.05 -0.43
N SER A 84 -10.41 8.44 0.27
CA SER A 84 -11.82 8.45 -0.11
C SER A 84 -12.57 9.71 0.36
N TRP A 85 -11.94 10.52 1.20
CA TRP A 85 -12.54 11.76 1.72
C TRP A 85 -12.52 12.84 0.65
N GLY A 86 -13.66 13.50 0.45
CA GLY A 86 -13.83 14.56 -0.56
C GLY A 86 -13.35 15.93 -0.10
N ASP A 87 -13.02 16.13 1.19
CA ASP A 87 -12.69 17.39 1.80
C ASP A 87 -11.22 17.46 2.22
N GLY A 88 -10.50 18.45 1.68
CA GLY A 88 -9.08 18.63 1.95
C GLY A 88 -8.75 19.13 3.36
N ASP A 89 -9.66 19.89 4.00
CA ASP A 89 -9.44 20.39 5.36
C ASP A 89 -9.66 19.28 6.39
N LEU A 90 -10.69 18.45 6.20
CA LEU A 90 -10.89 17.24 7.00
C LEU A 90 -9.73 16.26 6.83
N ALA A 91 -9.27 16.07 5.60
CA ALA A 91 -8.12 15.21 5.31
C ALA A 91 -6.83 15.73 5.99
N LYS A 92 -6.64 17.04 6.01
CA LYS A 92 -5.51 17.67 6.73
C LYS A 92 -5.57 17.38 8.22
N ALA A 93 -6.73 17.62 8.84
CA ALA A 93 -6.93 17.38 10.27
C ALA A 93 -6.73 15.90 10.62
N PHE A 94 -7.28 15.00 9.82
CA PHE A 94 -7.08 13.57 9.98
C PHE A 94 -5.60 13.17 9.89
N LEU A 95 -4.88 13.65 8.87
CA LEU A 95 -3.48 13.28 8.68
C LEU A 95 -2.61 13.78 9.85
N ASP A 96 -2.90 14.98 10.38
CA ASP A 96 -2.20 15.52 11.53
C ASP A 96 -2.47 14.70 12.80
N ASP A 97 -3.72 14.34 13.06
CA ASP A 97 -4.09 13.47 14.17
C ASP A 97 -3.47 12.06 14.03
N TRP A 98 -3.53 11.49 12.83
CA TRP A 98 -2.95 10.18 12.55
C TRP A 98 -1.44 10.17 12.81
N ILE A 99 -0.71 11.19 12.36
CA ILE A 99 0.73 11.35 12.59
C ILE A 99 1.01 11.45 14.09
N LEU A 100 0.25 12.25 14.81
CA LEU A 100 0.40 12.42 16.26
C LEU A 100 0.21 11.10 17.01
N ARG A 101 -0.89 10.38 16.73
CA ARG A 101 -1.15 9.07 17.35
C ARG A 101 -0.06 8.05 17.05
N ALA A 102 0.45 8.03 15.82
CA ALA A 102 1.54 7.15 15.43
C ALA A 102 2.85 7.47 16.15
N GLU A 103 3.17 8.76 16.35
CA GLU A 103 4.37 9.21 17.09
C GLU A 103 4.31 8.80 18.58
N TYR A 104 3.13 8.89 19.18
CA TYR A 104 2.93 8.54 20.60
C TYR A 104 2.56 7.07 20.83
N SER A 105 2.46 6.25 19.79
CA SER A 105 2.07 4.82 19.91
C SER A 105 3.07 3.96 20.66
N GLY A 106 4.31 4.39 20.87
CA GLY A 106 5.40 3.55 21.39
C GLY A 106 5.87 2.47 20.40
N ILE A 107 5.22 2.32 19.25
CA ILE A 107 5.56 1.31 18.24
C ILE A 107 6.58 1.90 17.26
N ARG A 108 7.83 1.43 17.35
CA ARG A 108 8.96 1.96 16.57
C ARG A 108 8.67 2.06 15.06
N MET A 109 7.94 1.12 14.52
CA MET A 109 7.55 1.11 13.12
C MET A 109 6.62 2.28 12.79
N LEU A 110 5.56 2.49 13.59
CA LEU A 110 4.62 3.61 13.41
C LEU A 110 5.29 4.96 13.58
N MET A 111 6.12 5.13 14.60
CA MET A 111 6.89 6.36 14.84
C MET A 111 7.78 6.73 13.64
N LYS A 112 8.45 5.75 13.02
CA LYS A 112 9.27 5.98 11.82
C LYS A 112 8.39 6.32 10.61
N PHE A 113 7.26 5.67 10.46
CA PHE A 113 6.35 5.90 9.36
C PHE A 113 5.69 7.28 9.48
N ALA A 114 5.29 7.70 10.70
CA ALA A 114 4.77 9.03 10.99
C ALA A 114 5.71 10.14 10.53
N ARG A 115 7.01 10.01 10.83
CA ARG A 115 8.04 10.96 10.36
C ARG A 115 8.10 11.04 8.83
N THR A 116 7.97 9.90 8.15
CA THR A 116 7.91 9.86 6.69
C THR A 116 6.69 10.60 6.16
N LEU A 117 5.50 10.38 6.74
CA LEU A 117 4.28 11.10 6.35
C LEU A 117 4.39 12.60 6.63
N ALA A 118 4.91 13.00 7.79
CA ALA A 118 5.13 14.40 8.16
C ALA A 118 6.05 15.10 7.15
N GLN A 119 7.16 14.47 6.77
CA GLN A 119 8.10 14.98 5.78
C GLN A 119 7.45 15.20 4.41
N HIS A 120 6.54 14.32 4.02
CA HIS A 120 5.88 14.35 2.70
C HIS A 120 4.46 14.92 2.74
N ARG A 121 4.04 15.45 3.88
CA ARG A 121 2.69 15.96 4.17
C ARG A 121 2.12 16.86 3.05
N ARG A 122 2.91 17.84 2.59
CA ARG A 122 2.47 18.77 1.54
C ARG A 122 2.16 18.05 0.23
N GLY A 123 2.98 17.06 -0.15
CA GLY A 123 2.76 16.26 -1.35
C GLY A 123 1.57 15.31 -1.25
N ILE A 124 1.30 14.78 -0.04
CA ILE A 124 0.14 13.91 0.23
C ILE A 124 -1.15 14.73 0.13
N LEU A 125 -1.22 15.88 0.80
CA LEU A 125 -2.39 16.76 0.78
C LEU A 125 -2.64 17.42 -0.58
N ALA A 126 -1.61 17.54 -1.43
CA ALA A 126 -1.78 18.02 -2.80
C ALA A 126 -2.72 17.14 -3.65
N TYR A 127 -2.94 15.88 -3.26
CA TYR A 127 -3.92 14.99 -3.91
C TYR A 127 -5.33 15.58 -3.90
N TYR A 128 -5.73 16.23 -2.80
CA TYR A 128 -7.08 16.82 -2.69
C TYR A 128 -7.29 18.03 -3.59
N LYS A 129 -6.21 18.71 -3.93
CA LYS A 129 -6.24 19.83 -4.90
C LYS A 129 -6.07 19.32 -6.34
N TYR A 130 -5.27 18.27 -6.51
CA TYR A 130 -4.92 17.70 -7.81
C TYR A 130 -5.01 16.16 -7.73
N PRO A 131 -6.20 15.56 -7.92
CA PRO A 131 -6.40 14.11 -7.78
C PRO A 131 -5.79 13.32 -8.94
N ILE A 132 -4.46 13.41 -9.08
CA ILE A 132 -3.71 12.69 -10.09
C ILE A 132 -3.17 11.40 -9.46
N THR A 133 -3.54 10.26 -10.03
CA THR A 133 -2.99 8.96 -9.63
C THR A 133 -1.90 8.52 -10.59
N THR A 134 -0.85 7.88 -10.07
CA THR A 134 0.23 7.33 -10.90
C THR A 134 -0.18 6.05 -11.65
N GLY A 135 -1.36 5.48 -11.36
CA GLY A 135 -1.83 4.23 -11.96
C GLY A 135 -1.87 4.23 -13.48
N ARG A 136 -2.25 5.36 -14.10
CA ARG A 136 -2.19 5.50 -15.56
C ARG A 136 -0.76 5.44 -16.08
N LEU A 137 0.17 6.14 -15.43
CA LEU A 137 1.60 6.16 -15.80
C LEU A 137 2.23 4.78 -15.58
N GLU A 138 1.90 4.10 -14.48
CA GLU A 138 2.35 2.72 -14.23
C GLU A 138 1.82 1.75 -15.28
N GLY A 139 0.54 1.86 -15.64
CA GLY A 139 -0.06 1.08 -16.72
C GLY A 139 0.66 1.25 -18.05
N ILE A 140 0.96 2.49 -18.43
CA ILE A 140 1.73 2.82 -19.64
C ILE A 140 3.15 2.27 -19.53
N ASN A 141 3.84 2.52 -18.42
CA ASN A 141 5.20 2.02 -18.21
C ASN A 141 5.26 0.48 -18.26
N ASN A 142 4.26 -0.20 -17.73
CA ASN A 142 4.18 -1.67 -17.80
C ASN A 142 3.94 -2.16 -19.23
N LYS A 143 3.10 -1.47 -20.03
CA LYS A 143 2.94 -1.77 -21.47
C LYS A 143 4.26 -1.59 -22.22
N ILE A 144 4.96 -0.49 -21.98
CA ILE A 144 6.29 -0.22 -22.58
C ILE A 144 7.29 -1.32 -22.22
N LYS A 145 7.37 -1.71 -20.93
CA LYS A 145 8.23 -2.79 -20.46
C LYS A 145 7.89 -4.14 -21.09
N THR A 146 6.60 -4.43 -21.24
CA THR A 146 6.12 -5.67 -21.88
C THR A 146 6.48 -5.69 -23.36
N MET A 147 6.20 -4.60 -24.07
CA MET A 147 6.56 -4.44 -25.49
C MET A 147 8.07 -4.61 -25.70
N LYS A 148 8.89 -3.98 -24.84
CA LYS A 148 10.35 -4.10 -24.89
C LYS A 148 10.82 -5.54 -24.66
N ARG A 149 10.18 -6.27 -23.73
CA ARG A 149 10.49 -7.69 -23.46
C ARG A 149 10.08 -8.60 -24.63
N GLN A 150 8.90 -8.41 -25.21
CA GLN A 150 8.41 -9.20 -26.34
C GLN A 150 9.29 -9.04 -27.58
N ALA A 151 9.86 -7.86 -27.79
CA ALA A 151 10.77 -7.57 -28.89
C ALA A 151 12.24 -7.94 -28.59
N TYR A 152 12.54 -8.54 -27.43
CA TYR A 152 13.92 -8.78 -26.97
C TYR A 152 14.81 -7.53 -27.02
N GLY A 153 14.21 -6.36 -26.90
CA GLY A 153 14.82 -5.04 -27.02
C GLY A 153 14.58 -4.40 -28.39
N TYR A 154 14.92 -3.13 -28.50
CA TYR A 154 14.87 -2.36 -29.74
C TYR A 154 16.25 -1.80 -30.04
N ARG A 155 16.78 -2.10 -31.23
CA ARG A 155 18.05 -1.52 -31.71
C ARG A 155 17.81 -0.11 -32.28
N ASP A 156 16.67 0.08 -32.94
CA ASP A 156 16.26 1.35 -33.53
C ASP A 156 15.46 2.15 -32.50
N GLN A 157 16.02 3.28 -32.06
CA GLN A 157 15.43 4.18 -31.08
C GLN A 157 14.24 4.95 -31.65
N GLU A 158 14.27 5.33 -32.92
CA GLU A 158 13.18 6.07 -33.57
C GLU A 158 11.96 5.16 -33.71
N PHE A 159 12.18 3.94 -34.18
CA PHE A 159 11.11 2.93 -34.24
C PHE A 159 10.52 2.63 -32.87
N PHE A 160 11.35 2.57 -31.82
CA PHE A 160 10.87 2.37 -30.47
C PHE A 160 10.00 3.54 -29.98
N GLN A 161 10.39 4.78 -30.26
CA GLN A 161 9.58 5.96 -29.94
C GLN A 161 8.24 5.94 -30.66
N LEU A 162 8.20 5.60 -31.96
CA LEU A 162 6.96 5.46 -32.71
C LEU A 162 6.05 4.39 -32.10
N LYS A 163 6.60 3.25 -31.67
CA LYS A 163 5.85 2.21 -30.98
C LYS A 163 5.28 2.67 -29.63
N ILE A 164 6.00 3.49 -28.88
CA ILE A 164 5.50 4.08 -27.63
C ILE A 164 4.33 5.03 -27.92
N LEU A 165 4.45 5.88 -28.91
CA LEU A 165 3.38 6.80 -29.32
C LEU A 165 2.12 6.03 -29.76
N ALA A 166 2.29 4.93 -30.48
CA ALA A 166 1.19 4.09 -30.96
C ALA A 166 0.52 3.24 -29.86
N ILE A 167 1.05 3.16 -28.63
CA ILE A 167 0.45 2.39 -27.53
C ILE A 167 -1.00 2.80 -27.22
N HIS A 168 -1.36 4.07 -27.46
CA HIS A 168 -2.71 4.58 -27.22
C HIS A 168 -3.67 4.31 -28.38
N GLU A 169 -3.18 4.17 -29.59
CA GLU A 169 -3.99 3.97 -30.81
C GLU A 169 -4.43 2.50 -30.99
N THR A 170 -3.67 1.56 -30.41
CA THR A 170 -3.95 0.12 -30.53
C THR A 170 -5.23 -0.36 -29.84
N LYS A 171 -6.02 0.50 -29.21
CA LYS A 171 -7.33 0.12 -28.65
C LYS A 171 -8.32 -0.37 -29.74
N TYR A 172 -8.11 -0.03 -30.98
CA TYR A 172 -9.02 -0.33 -32.09
C TYR A 172 -8.47 -1.35 -33.10
N ALA A 173 -7.23 -1.78 -32.95
CA ALA A 173 -6.58 -2.70 -33.89
C ALA A 173 -6.71 -4.19 -33.54
N LEU A 174 -7.43 -4.54 -32.45
CA LEU A 174 -7.63 -5.91 -32.00
C LEU A 174 -9.09 -6.38 -32.07
N VAL A 175 -9.91 -5.71 -32.89
CA VAL A 175 -11.26 -6.18 -33.27
C VAL A 175 -11.19 -6.53 -34.75
N GLY A 176 -10.67 -7.71 -35.02
CA GLY A 176 -10.67 -8.39 -36.30
C GLY A 176 -10.65 -9.86 -36.04
#